data_a198faec804a949debb00613e9c859c5
#
_entry.id   a198faec804a949debb00613e9c859c5
#
_cell.length_a   1.000
_cell.length_b   1.000
_cell.length_c   1.000
_cell.angle_alpha   90.00
_cell.angle_beta   90.00
_cell.angle_gamma   90.00
#
_symmetry.space_group_name_H-M   'P 1'
#
loop_
_entity.id
_entity.type
_entity.pdbx_description
1 polymer ?
#
loop_
_entity_poly.entity_id
_entity_poly.type
_entity_poly.pdbx_seq_one_letter_code
_entity_poly.pdbx_strand_id
1 'polypeptide(L)'
;MRGPGLARTYSMSIVGIEGHLVDVETYAGSGLVAFTLVGLLDTSVREARDRVRAAFESCGLDVLDQRITVNLSPAGIPKSGSAFDLSIAASIALATGLVSPVAFEDAVLVGELALDGSIQPVRGVLPAVLAARSRGVR
;
A
#
# COMPACT_ATOMS: atom_id res chain seq x y z
N MET A 1 -15.31 -10.45 16.91
CA MET A 1 -14.40 -11.07 15.92
C MET A 1 -14.66 -10.51 14.53
N ARG A 2 -13.61 -10.30 13.82
CA ARG A 2 -13.70 -9.78 12.46
C ARG A 2 -13.59 -10.93 11.48
N GLY A 3 -14.51 -11.03 10.53
CA GLY A 3 -14.40 -11.96 9.43
C GLY A 3 -13.33 -11.53 8.44
N PRO A 4 -13.21 -12.20 7.29
CA PRO A 4 -12.29 -11.77 6.25
C PRO A 4 -12.53 -10.32 5.90
N GLY A 5 -11.45 -9.54 5.83
CA GLY A 5 -11.52 -8.12 5.52
C GLY A 5 -10.99 -7.84 4.13
N LEU A 6 -11.68 -6.99 3.40
CA LEU A 6 -11.26 -6.51 2.09
C LEU A 6 -11.22 -4.99 2.14
N ALA A 7 -10.11 -4.40 1.72
CA ALA A 7 -9.96 -2.96 1.72
C ALA A 7 -9.15 -2.51 0.52
N ARG A 8 -9.28 -1.24 0.19
CA ARG A 8 -8.58 -0.65 -0.95
C ARG A 8 -8.05 0.72 -0.58
N THR A 9 -6.83 0.98 -0.99
CA THR A 9 -6.25 2.32 -1.02
C THR A 9 -5.74 2.58 -2.43
N TYR A 10 -5.28 3.80 -2.65
CA TYR A 10 -4.79 4.21 -3.96
C TYR A 10 -3.40 4.78 -3.84
N SER A 11 -2.57 4.48 -4.83
CA SER A 11 -1.26 5.08 -4.97
C SER A 11 -1.08 5.51 -6.42
N MET A 12 0.13 5.90 -6.78
CA MET A 12 0.43 6.40 -8.12
C MET A 12 1.74 5.79 -8.59
N SER A 13 1.71 5.21 -9.80
CA SER A 13 2.92 4.75 -10.48
C SER A 13 3.35 5.84 -11.45
N ILE A 14 4.62 6.21 -11.39
CA ILE A 14 5.18 7.23 -12.28
C ILE A 14 5.99 6.53 -13.36
N VAL A 15 5.60 6.75 -14.63
CA VAL A 15 6.34 6.24 -15.78
C VAL A 15 6.75 7.46 -16.59
N GLY A 16 8.04 7.80 -16.55
CA GLY A 16 8.53 9.06 -17.10
C GLY A 16 7.96 10.23 -16.30
N ILE A 17 7.12 11.04 -16.93
CA ILE A 17 6.43 12.16 -16.28
C ILE A 17 4.94 11.87 -16.11
N GLU A 18 4.48 10.70 -16.53
CA GLU A 18 3.07 10.33 -16.42
C GLU A 18 2.79 9.55 -15.15
N GLY A 19 1.71 9.92 -14.46
CA GLY A 19 1.24 9.20 -13.32
C GLY A 19 0.06 8.31 -13.68
N HIS A 20 0.10 7.06 -13.21
CA HIS A 20 -0.97 6.09 -13.39
C HIS A 20 -1.51 5.69 -12.03
N LEU A 21 -2.82 5.80 -11.86
CA LEU A 21 -3.47 5.42 -10.62
C LEU A 21 -3.29 3.91 -10.40
N VAL A 22 -2.91 3.55 -9.19
CA VAL A 22 -2.73 2.16 -8.78
C VAL A 22 -3.70 1.86 -7.64
N ASP A 23 -4.52 0.84 -7.83
CA ASP A 23 -5.37 0.32 -6.77
C ASP A 23 -4.54 -0.65 -5.93
N VAL A 24 -4.54 -0.43 -4.62
CA VAL A 24 -3.89 -1.32 -3.66
C VAL A 24 -4.99 -2.00 -2.86
N GLU A 25 -5.27 -3.24 -3.21
CA GLU A 25 -6.36 -3.99 -2.62
C GLU A 25 -5.82 -5.07 -1.70
N THR A 26 -6.29 -5.10 -0.46
CA THR A 26 -5.84 -6.07 0.53
C THR A 26 -7.00 -6.94 0.98
N TYR A 27 -6.73 -8.25 1.00
CA TYR A 27 -7.58 -9.24 1.63
C TYR A 27 -6.87 -9.75 2.89
N ALA A 28 -7.56 -9.68 4.01
CA ALA A 28 -7.07 -10.21 5.29
C ALA A 28 -8.05 -11.27 5.78
N GLY A 29 -7.58 -12.47 6.03
CA GLY A 29 -8.44 -13.56 6.45
C GLY A 29 -7.71 -14.61 7.25
N SER A 30 -8.45 -15.67 7.58
CA SER A 30 -7.93 -16.81 8.31
C SER A 30 -7.17 -17.74 7.37
N GLY A 31 -6.39 -18.63 7.96
CA GLY A 31 -5.59 -19.60 7.23
C GLY A 31 -4.15 -19.55 7.72
N LEU A 32 -3.25 -20.13 6.94
CA LEU A 32 -1.82 -20.07 7.26
C LEU A 32 -1.35 -18.63 7.21
N VAL A 33 -0.60 -18.20 8.22
CA VAL A 33 -0.01 -16.86 8.25
C VAL A 33 0.87 -16.68 7.02
N ALA A 34 0.59 -15.63 6.26
CA ALA A 34 1.34 -15.30 5.06
C ALA A 34 1.15 -13.83 4.71
N PHE A 35 2.14 -13.25 4.07
CA PHE A 35 2.06 -11.89 3.56
C PHE A 35 2.56 -11.92 2.10
N THR A 36 1.64 -11.78 1.16
CA THR A 36 1.91 -11.91 -0.27
C THR A 36 1.58 -10.63 -1.01
N LEU A 37 2.48 -10.18 -1.87
CA LEU A 37 2.27 -9.06 -2.78
C LEU A 37 2.12 -9.59 -4.20
N VAL A 38 1.10 -9.11 -4.92
CA VAL A 38 0.77 -9.56 -6.27
C VAL A 38 0.70 -8.36 -7.22
N GLY A 39 1.14 -8.54 -8.44
CA GLY A 39 1.13 -7.51 -9.48
C GLY A 39 2.44 -7.55 -10.27
N LEU A 40 2.61 -6.62 -11.20
CA LEU A 40 3.86 -6.48 -11.96
C LEU A 40 4.80 -5.60 -11.12
N LEU A 41 5.59 -6.22 -10.25
CA LEU A 41 6.35 -5.55 -9.21
C LEU A 41 7.86 -5.71 -9.45
N ASP A 42 8.61 -4.62 -9.28
CA ASP A 42 10.07 -4.71 -9.26
C ASP A 42 10.57 -5.13 -7.86
N THR A 43 11.89 -5.26 -7.73
CA THR A 43 12.50 -5.67 -6.48
C THR A 43 12.19 -4.70 -5.33
N SER A 44 12.22 -3.40 -5.60
CA SER A 44 11.95 -2.39 -4.56
C SER A 44 10.53 -2.50 -4.02
N VAL A 45 9.55 -2.75 -4.89
CA VAL A 45 8.17 -2.95 -4.45
C VAL A 45 8.03 -4.25 -3.67
N ARG A 46 8.69 -5.33 -4.12
CA ARG A 46 8.65 -6.60 -3.38
C ARG A 46 9.24 -6.47 -1.99
N GLU A 47 10.28 -5.65 -1.83
CA GLU A 47 10.89 -5.39 -0.53
C GLU A 47 9.96 -4.64 0.42
N ALA A 48 8.89 -4.03 -0.10
CA ALA A 48 7.87 -3.39 0.74
C ALA A 48 7.33 -4.36 1.79
N ARG A 49 7.24 -5.64 1.46
CA ARG A 49 6.79 -6.66 2.41
C ARG A 49 7.61 -6.63 3.70
N ASP A 50 8.93 -6.53 3.57
CA ASP A 50 9.84 -6.51 4.73
C ASP A 50 9.75 -5.18 5.47
N ARG A 51 9.69 -4.06 4.74
CA ARG A 51 9.58 -2.74 5.37
C ARG A 51 8.26 -2.57 6.11
N VAL A 52 7.16 -2.97 5.49
CA VAL A 52 5.83 -2.86 6.09
C VAL A 52 5.74 -3.76 7.33
N ARG A 53 6.26 -4.99 7.23
CA ARG A 53 6.26 -5.91 8.37
C ARG A 53 7.05 -5.32 9.54
N ALA A 54 8.26 -4.84 9.29
CA ALA A 54 9.08 -4.26 10.34
C ALA A 54 8.43 -3.03 10.96
N ALA A 55 7.79 -2.20 10.14
CA ALA A 55 7.11 -1.00 10.61
C ALA A 55 5.95 -1.36 11.57
N PHE A 56 5.12 -2.32 11.21
CA PHE A 56 4.04 -2.77 12.08
C PHE A 56 4.58 -3.37 13.39
N GLU A 57 5.60 -4.23 13.28
CA GLU A 57 6.20 -4.85 14.47
C GLU A 57 6.83 -3.81 15.39
N SER A 58 7.54 -2.83 14.82
CA SER A 58 8.17 -1.75 15.61
C SER A 58 7.14 -0.90 16.35
N CYS A 59 5.95 -0.79 15.81
CA CYS A 59 4.85 -0.04 16.44
C CYS A 59 4.01 -0.90 17.38
N GLY A 60 4.37 -2.17 17.58
CA GLY A 60 3.63 -3.08 18.44
C GLY A 60 2.30 -3.53 17.89
N LEU A 61 2.14 -3.55 16.58
CA LEU A 61 0.89 -3.90 15.91
C LEU A 61 0.98 -5.30 15.29
N ASP A 62 0.14 -6.21 15.74
CA ASP A 62 0.17 -7.63 15.33
C ASP A 62 -0.76 -7.93 14.17
N VAL A 63 -1.01 -6.96 13.30
CA VAL A 63 -2.00 -7.11 12.22
C VAL A 63 -1.59 -8.13 11.15
N LEU A 64 -0.32 -8.47 11.08
CA LEU A 64 0.18 -9.43 10.09
C LEU A 64 0.15 -10.88 10.58
N ASP A 65 -0.41 -11.14 11.74
CA ASP A 65 -0.58 -12.49 12.28
C ASP A 65 -1.83 -13.14 11.69
N GLN A 66 -1.95 -13.11 10.38
CA GLN A 66 -3.05 -13.69 9.63
C GLN A 66 -2.63 -13.81 8.17
N ARG A 67 -3.52 -14.28 7.32
CA ARG A 67 -3.23 -14.42 5.89
C ARG A 67 -3.54 -13.09 5.19
N ILE A 68 -2.50 -12.43 4.70
CA ILE A 68 -2.60 -11.12 4.03
C ILE A 68 -2.20 -11.29 2.56
N THR A 69 -3.07 -10.86 1.67
CA THR A 69 -2.76 -10.79 0.24
C THR A 69 -3.02 -9.37 -0.23
N VAL A 70 -2.03 -8.74 -0.84
CA VAL A 70 -2.12 -7.38 -1.36
C VAL A 70 -1.90 -7.43 -2.87
N ASN A 71 -2.87 -6.94 -3.61
CA ASN A 71 -2.80 -6.86 -5.07
C ASN A 71 -2.68 -5.41 -5.51
N LEU A 72 -1.68 -5.12 -6.32
CA LEU A 72 -1.46 -3.81 -6.92
C LEU A 72 -1.89 -3.88 -8.38
N SER A 73 -2.97 -3.21 -8.73
CA SER A 73 -3.54 -3.26 -10.08
C SER A 73 -3.61 -1.87 -10.72
N PRO A 74 -3.65 -1.78 -12.05
CA PRO A 74 -3.75 -2.90 -13.00
C PRO A 74 -2.41 -3.63 -13.18
N ALA A 75 -2.49 -4.93 -13.47
CA ALA A 75 -1.31 -5.78 -13.62
C ALA A 75 -0.45 -5.40 -14.82
N GLY A 76 -1.04 -4.74 -15.82
CA GLY A 76 -0.31 -4.34 -17.03
C GLY A 76 0.61 -3.13 -16.86
N ILE A 77 0.51 -2.42 -15.72
CA ILE A 77 1.35 -1.26 -15.45
C ILE A 77 2.44 -1.66 -14.46
N PRO A 78 3.73 -1.53 -14.85
CA PRO A 78 4.82 -1.85 -13.94
C PRO A 78 4.81 -0.94 -12.70
N LYS A 79 5.08 -1.50 -11.54
CA LYS A 79 5.20 -0.77 -10.29
C LYS A 79 6.65 -0.86 -9.83
N SER A 80 7.26 0.28 -9.57
CA SER A 80 8.66 0.35 -9.19
C SER A 80 8.88 1.33 -8.04
N GLY A 81 9.98 1.15 -7.32
CA GLY A 81 10.36 2.00 -6.21
C GLY A 81 9.68 1.63 -4.91
N SER A 82 9.87 2.47 -3.92
CA SER A 82 9.42 2.23 -2.55
C SER A 82 8.20 3.05 -2.14
N ALA A 83 7.66 3.85 -3.07
CA ALA A 83 6.59 4.80 -2.76
C ALA A 83 5.23 4.14 -2.48
N PHE A 84 5.09 2.85 -2.74
CA PHE A 84 3.84 2.11 -2.47
C PHE A 84 3.73 1.64 -1.02
N ASP A 85 4.81 1.72 -0.25
CA ASP A 85 4.83 1.20 1.13
C ASP A 85 3.68 1.74 1.97
N LEU A 86 3.47 3.04 1.95
CA LEU A 86 2.44 3.69 2.75
C LEU A 86 1.04 3.21 2.36
N SER A 87 0.77 3.12 1.07
CA SER A 87 -0.52 2.66 0.56
C SER A 87 -0.78 1.19 0.93
N ILE A 88 0.26 0.36 0.86
CA ILE A 88 0.17 -1.04 1.25
C ILE A 88 -0.16 -1.15 2.74
N ALA A 89 0.60 -0.44 3.59
CA ALA A 89 0.38 -0.47 5.03
C ALA A 89 -1.02 0.05 5.39
N ALA A 90 -1.45 1.14 4.76
CA ALA A 90 -2.78 1.70 5.00
C ALA A 90 -3.90 0.73 4.60
N SER A 91 -3.74 0.06 3.46
CA SER A 91 -4.71 -0.94 3.00
C SER A 91 -4.82 -2.11 3.98
N ILE A 92 -3.68 -2.57 4.52
CA ILE A 92 -3.66 -3.62 5.54
C ILE A 92 -4.35 -3.14 6.81
N ALA A 93 -4.07 -1.91 7.24
CA ALA A 93 -4.69 -1.34 8.43
C ALA A 93 -6.21 -1.25 8.29
N LEU A 94 -6.70 -0.88 7.11
CA LEU A 94 -8.13 -0.86 6.82
C LEU A 94 -8.73 -2.27 6.82
N ALA A 95 -8.08 -3.20 6.13
CA ALA A 95 -8.59 -4.58 5.98
C ALA A 95 -8.64 -5.31 7.32
N THR A 96 -7.74 -4.99 8.23
CA THR A 96 -7.68 -5.61 9.56
C THR A 96 -8.48 -4.85 10.62
N GLY A 97 -9.11 -3.73 10.24
CA GLY A 97 -9.93 -2.95 11.17
C GLY A 97 -9.16 -2.07 12.13
N LEU A 98 -7.85 -1.88 11.88
CA LEU A 98 -7.02 -1.04 12.74
C LEU A 98 -7.39 0.44 12.60
N VAL A 99 -7.85 0.86 11.43
CA VAL A 99 -8.31 2.23 11.17
C VAL A 99 -9.69 2.21 10.51
N SER A 100 -10.39 3.34 10.61
CA SER A 100 -11.72 3.49 10.04
C SER A 100 -11.66 3.54 8.50
N PRO A 101 -12.64 2.95 7.79
CA PRO A 101 -12.69 3.02 6.33
C PRO A 101 -12.68 4.43 5.74
N VAL A 102 -13.17 5.43 6.47
CA VAL A 102 -13.20 6.82 5.98
C VAL A 102 -11.83 7.51 6.05
N ALA A 103 -10.86 6.91 6.74
CA ALA A 103 -9.57 7.56 6.99
C ALA A 103 -8.84 7.95 5.71
N PHE A 104 -8.93 7.13 4.67
CA PHE A 104 -8.20 7.33 3.41
C PHE A 104 -9.12 7.45 2.21
N GLU A 105 -10.38 7.76 2.45
CA GLU A 105 -11.36 7.91 1.39
C GLU A 105 -10.94 9.03 0.43
N ASP A 106 -10.97 8.76 -0.87
CA ASP A 106 -10.61 9.69 -1.94
C ASP A 106 -9.18 10.23 -1.85
N ALA A 107 -8.28 9.49 -1.20
CA ALA A 107 -6.88 9.88 -1.07
C ALA A 107 -5.97 8.99 -1.90
N VAL A 108 -4.90 9.58 -2.44
CA VAL A 108 -3.78 8.85 -3.02
C VAL A 108 -2.65 8.92 -2.02
N LEU A 109 -2.08 7.77 -1.65
CA LEU A 109 -1.04 7.66 -0.65
C LEU A 109 0.29 7.31 -1.31
N VAL A 110 1.30 8.13 -1.04
CA VAL A 110 2.63 7.97 -1.61
C VAL A 110 3.65 8.16 -0.49
N GLY A 111 4.43 7.15 -0.22
CA GLY A 111 5.46 7.25 0.82
C GLY A 111 6.21 5.93 1.02
N GLU A 112 7.47 6.04 1.41
CA GLU A 112 8.28 4.91 1.82
C GLU A 112 8.25 4.79 3.34
N LEU A 113 8.23 3.56 3.86
CA LEU A 113 8.32 3.32 5.29
C LEU A 113 9.74 2.94 5.68
N ALA A 114 10.25 3.55 6.73
CA ALA A 114 11.42 3.07 7.44
C ALA A 114 11.00 1.91 8.35
N LEU A 115 11.97 1.15 8.81
CA LEU A 115 11.71 -0.04 9.63
C LEU A 115 11.07 0.29 10.99
N ASP A 116 11.22 1.53 11.45
CA ASP A 116 10.61 2.01 12.69
C ASP A 116 9.18 2.55 12.50
N GLY A 117 8.67 2.50 11.27
CA GLY A 117 7.33 2.98 10.94
C GLY A 117 7.25 4.43 10.50
N SER A 118 8.37 5.16 10.51
CA SER A 118 8.36 6.55 10.04
C SER A 118 8.25 6.61 8.51
N ILE A 119 7.66 7.69 8.01
CA ILE A 119 7.48 7.90 6.57
C ILE A 119 8.69 8.66 6.04
N GLN A 120 9.28 8.11 4.97
CA GLN A 120 10.46 8.69 4.33
C GLN A 120 10.07 9.41 3.04
N PRO A 121 10.83 10.45 2.63
CA PRO A 121 10.59 11.13 1.36
C PRO A 121 10.78 10.18 0.17
N VAL A 122 10.01 10.42 -0.88
CA VAL A 122 10.12 9.66 -2.13
C VAL A 122 10.23 10.60 -3.32
N ARG A 123 10.71 10.07 -4.44
CA ARG A 123 10.76 10.80 -5.71
C ARG A 123 9.41 10.73 -6.40
N GLY A 124 9.15 11.70 -7.26
CA GLY A 124 7.95 11.68 -8.10
C GLY A 124 6.69 12.19 -7.42
N VAL A 125 6.82 12.88 -6.27
CA VAL A 125 5.64 13.41 -5.56
C VAL A 125 4.89 14.44 -6.40
N LEU A 126 5.59 15.37 -7.06
CA LEU A 126 4.91 16.39 -7.86
C LEU A 126 4.16 15.79 -9.06
N PRO A 127 4.76 14.92 -9.91
CA PRO A 127 4.00 14.25 -10.95
C PRO A 127 2.82 13.44 -10.39
N ALA A 128 2.98 12.80 -9.23
CA ALA A 128 1.91 12.04 -8.60
C ALA A 128 0.75 12.94 -8.20
N VAL A 129 1.05 14.09 -7.58
CA VAL A 129 0.04 15.07 -7.18
C VAL A 129 -0.71 15.60 -8.39
N LEU A 130 0.00 15.96 -9.46
CA LEU A 130 -0.62 16.48 -10.67
C LEU A 130 -1.53 15.42 -11.32
N ALA A 131 -1.08 14.18 -11.38
CA ALA A 131 -1.87 13.09 -11.94
C ALA A 131 -3.12 12.80 -11.10
N ALA A 132 -2.99 12.78 -9.79
CA ALA A 132 -4.12 12.58 -8.88
C ALA A 132 -5.14 13.71 -9.03
N ARG A 133 -4.66 14.94 -9.11
CA ARG A 133 -5.51 16.12 -9.25
C ARG A 133 -6.32 16.08 -10.55
N SER A 134 -5.69 15.65 -11.65
CA SER A 134 -6.37 15.55 -12.94
C SER A 134 -7.46 14.48 -12.95
N ARG A 135 -7.41 13.52 -12.00
CA ARG A 135 -8.40 12.46 -11.84
C ARG A 135 -9.43 12.75 -10.75
N GLY A 136 -9.37 13.93 -10.13
CA GLY A 136 -10.31 14.34 -9.11
C GLY A 136 -10.10 13.71 -7.74
N VAL A 137 -8.94 13.11 -7.47
CA VAL A 137 -8.59 12.59 -6.15
C VAL A 137 -7.67 13.56 -5.41
N ARG A 138 -7.54 13.34 -4.11
CA ARG A 138 -6.76 14.23 -3.25
C ARG A 138 -5.49 13.60 -2.74
#